data_df8847bf6776d2c895c1a19cfea4e506
#
_entry.id   df8847bf6776d2c895c1a19cfea4e506
#
_cell.length_a   1.000
_cell.length_b   1.000
_cell.length_c   1.000
_cell.angle_alpha   90.00
_cell.angle_beta   90.00
_cell.angle_gamma   90.00
#
_symmetry.space_group_name_H-M   'P 1'
#
loop_
_entity.id
_entity.type
_entity.pdbx_description
1 polymer ?
#
loop_
_entity_poly.entity_id
_entity_poly.type
_entity_poly.pdbx_seq_one_letter_code
_entity_poly.pdbx_strand_id
1 'polypeptide(L)'
;GIRSWILRNLPQGVAHGTGIGIGLFLLLIAANGVGLVIKNPLDGLPVALGNFDSFPVIMSLVGLAVIIGLEKLKVPGGILLTIIGVSIIGLIFDPNVHFSGIFAMPSLSDDKGNSLIGSLDIVGALNPVVLPSVLALVMTAVFDATGTIRAVAGQANLLDKDGQIINGGKALTTDSLSSVFSGLVGAAPAAVYIESAAGTAAGGKTGLTAVTVGVLFLLILFLSPLSYLVPAYATAP
;
A
#
# COMPACT_ATOMS: atom_id res chain seq x y z
N GLY A 1 -3.08 25.22 -6.63
CA GLY A 1 -3.65 24.48 -7.75
C GLY A 1 -4.90 23.69 -7.35
N ILE A 2 -5.48 22.92 -8.25
CA ILE A 2 -6.72 22.15 -8.03
C ILE A 2 -6.62 21.21 -6.82
N ARG A 3 -5.54 20.48 -6.65
CA ARG A 3 -5.33 19.58 -5.49
C ARG A 3 -5.36 20.34 -4.16
N SER A 4 -4.72 21.50 -4.07
CA SER A 4 -4.75 22.32 -2.85
C SER A 4 -6.15 22.88 -2.57
N TRP A 5 -6.92 23.17 -3.61
CA TRP A 5 -8.31 23.58 -3.48
C TRP A 5 -9.18 22.43 -2.97
N ILE A 6 -9.03 21.23 -3.52
CA ILE A 6 -9.72 20.02 -3.04
C ILE A 6 -9.40 19.78 -1.58
N LEU A 7 -8.12 19.83 -1.18
CA LEU A 7 -7.68 19.61 0.20
C LEU A 7 -8.35 20.56 1.20
N ARG A 8 -8.55 21.82 0.79
CA ARG A 8 -9.18 22.85 1.65
C ARG A 8 -10.70 22.75 1.71
N ASN A 9 -11.32 22.28 0.64
CA ASN A 9 -12.77 22.30 0.47
C ASN A 9 -13.42 20.92 0.54
N LEU A 10 -12.64 19.86 0.84
CA LEU A 10 -13.18 18.51 0.95
C LEU A 10 -14.09 18.40 2.18
N PRO A 11 -15.39 18.10 2.00
CA PRO A 11 -16.29 17.89 3.13
C PRO A 11 -15.82 16.73 4.01
N GLN A 12 -15.95 16.87 5.32
CA GLN A 12 -15.51 15.82 6.26
C GLN A 12 -16.17 14.46 5.99
N GLY A 13 -17.45 14.45 5.61
CA GLY A 13 -18.15 13.21 5.25
C GLY A 13 -17.52 12.50 4.05
N VAL A 14 -17.06 13.25 3.03
CA VAL A 14 -16.37 12.69 1.87
C VAL A 14 -15.00 12.13 2.28
N ALA A 15 -14.26 12.86 3.12
CA ALA A 15 -12.95 12.39 3.61
C ALA A 15 -13.09 11.09 4.42
N HIS A 16 -14.06 10.99 5.32
CA HIS A 16 -14.35 9.78 6.07
C HIS A 16 -14.84 8.64 5.16
N GLY A 17 -15.74 8.94 4.22
CA GLY A 17 -16.24 7.97 3.24
C GLY A 17 -15.12 7.39 2.37
N THR A 18 -14.17 8.22 1.95
CA THR A 18 -12.98 7.77 1.21
C THR A 18 -12.14 6.81 2.04
N GLY A 19 -11.87 7.14 3.31
CA GLY A 19 -11.11 6.26 4.20
C GLY A 19 -11.77 4.89 4.42
N ILE A 20 -13.10 4.88 4.64
CA ILE A 20 -13.88 3.64 4.76
C ILE A 20 -13.82 2.85 3.44
N GLY A 21 -14.01 3.52 2.30
CA GLY A 21 -13.95 2.90 0.98
C GLY A 21 -12.61 2.26 0.68
N ILE A 22 -11.51 2.92 1.01
CA ILE A 22 -10.14 2.37 0.88
C ILE A 22 -9.98 1.14 1.78
N GLY A 23 -10.43 1.21 3.04
CA GLY A 23 -10.37 0.06 3.95
C GLY A 23 -11.13 -1.16 3.43
N LEU A 24 -12.35 -0.97 2.92
CA LEU A 24 -13.14 -2.04 2.31
C LEU A 24 -12.50 -2.59 1.02
N PHE A 25 -11.89 -1.73 0.22
CA PHE A 25 -11.17 -2.13 -0.98
C PHE A 25 -9.93 -2.99 -0.64
N LEU A 26 -9.14 -2.58 0.36
CA LEU A 26 -8.00 -3.36 0.83
C LEU A 26 -8.44 -4.71 1.41
N LEU A 27 -9.54 -4.73 2.18
CA LEU A 27 -10.13 -5.97 2.68
C LEU A 27 -10.51 -6.92 1.54
N LEU A 28 -11.11 -6.40 0.47
CA LEU A 28 -11.47 -7.20 -0.71
C LEU A 28 -10.23 -7.75 -1.42
N ILE A 29 -9.18 -6.93 -1.57
CA ILE A 29 -7.90 -7.37 -2.17
C ILE A 29 -7.27 -8.46 -1.30
N ALA A 30 -7.19 -8.27 0.01
CA ALA A 30 -6.65 -9.24 0.94
C ALA A 30 -7.44 -10.56 0.88
N ALA A 31 -8.77 -10.50 0.94
CA ALA A 31 -9.65 -11.66 0.84
C ALA A 31 -9.50 -12.40 -0.51
N ASN A 32 -9.28 -11.68 -1.61
CA ASN A 32 -9.00 -12.28 -2.90
C ASN A 32 -7.61 -12.90 -2.94
N GLY A 33 -6.59 -12.23 -2.38
CA GLY A 33 -5.21 -12.71 -2.34
C GLY A 33 -5.03 -14.04 -1.60
N VAL A 34 -5.86 -14.30 -0.58
CA VAL A 34 -5.84 -15.58 0.16
C VAL A 34 -6.81 -16.62 -0.40
N GLY A 35 -7.65 -16.24 -1.38
CA GLY A 35 -8.65 -17.14 -1.95
C GLY A 35 -9.94 -17.25 -1.15
N LEU A 36 -10.19 -16.35 -0.17
CA LEU A 36 -11.48 -16.26 0.53
C LEU A 36 -12.58 -15.72 -0.38
N VAL A 37 -12.23 -14.78 -1.24
CA VAL A 37 -13.07 -14.26 -2.32
C VAL A 37 -12.41 -14.62 -3.64
N ILE A 38 -13.17 -15.22 -4.55
CA ILE A 38 -12.70 -15.66 -5.86
C ILE A 38 -13.57 -15.05 -6.97
N LYS A 39 -13.07 -15.09 -8.19
CA LYS A 39 -13.91 -14.77 -9.35
C LYS A 39 -15.03 -15.80 -9.45
N ASN A 40 -16.27 -15.33 -9.58
CA ASN A 40 -17.39 -16.23 -9.75
C ASN A 40 -17.25 -17.02 -11.07
N PRO A 41 -17.27 -18.37 -11.03
CA PRO A 41 -17.22 -19.18 -12.25
C PRO A 41 -18.55 -19.21 -13.01
N LEU A 42 -19.64 -18.76 -12.36
CA LEU A 42 -20.99 -18.75 -12.92
C LEU A 42 -21.39 -17.33 -13.34
N ASP A 43 -22.32 -17.22 -14.28
CA ASP A 43 -22.92 -15.94 -14.65
C ASP A 43 -23.72 -15.38 -13.46
N GLY A 44 -23.44 -14.13 -13.08
CA GLY A 44 -24.10 -13.47 -11.96
C GLY A 44 -23.20 -12.42 -11.29
N LEU A 45 -23.06 -12.49 -9.97
CA LEU A 45 -22.18 -11.58 -9.23
C LEU A 45 -20.73 -11.79 -9.66
N PRO A 46 -19.92 -10.72 -9.76
CA PRO A 46 -18.53 -10.82 -10.24
C PRO A 46 -17.61 -11.60 -9.30
N VAL A 47 -18.02 -11.77 -8.03
CA VAL A 47 -17.26 -12.46 -6.99
C VAL A 47 -18.09 -13.55 -6.32
N ALA A 48 -17.42 -14.60 -5.86
CA ALA A 48 -17.98 -15.69 -5.08
C ALA A 48 -17.11 -15.97 -3.87
N LEU A 49 -17.65 -16.65 -2.87
CA LEU A 49 -16.87 -17.16 -1.75
C LEU A 49 -16.03 -18.34 -2.20
N GLY A 50 -14.77 -18.34 -1.79
CA GLY A 50 -13.83 -19.42 -2.01
C GLY A 50 -13.92 -20.50 -0.93
N ASN A 51 -12.89 -21.33 -0.86
CA ASN A 51 -12.82 -22.44 0.10
C ASN A 51 -12.28 -21.96 1.44
N PHE A 52 -13.08 -22.04 2.50
CA PHE A 52 -12.68 -21.65 3.87
C PHE A 52 -11.68 -22.63 4.49
N ASP A 53 -11.62 -23.87 4.04
CA ASP A 53 -10.73 -24.91 4.60
C ASP A 53 -9.33 -24.85 4.01
N SER A 54 -9.05 -23.88 3.13
CA SER A 54 -7.73 -23.73 2.54
C SER A 54 -6.72 -23.20 3.56
N PHE A 55 -5.50 -23.74 3.52
CA PHE A 55 -4.43 -23.32 4.41
C PHE A 55 -4.17 -21.80 4.41
N PRO A 56 -4.15 -21.10 3.25
CA PRO A 56 -3.99 -19.65 3.21
C PRO A 56 -5.10 -18.88 3.94
N VAL A 57 -6.36 -19.30 3.80
CA VAL A 57 -7.49 -18.65 4.46
C VAL A 57 -7.41 -18.84 5.97
N ILE A 58 -7.17 -20.07 6.44
CA ILE A 58 -7.04 -20.37 7.88
C ILE A 58 -5.89 -19.57 8.48
N MET A 59 -4.72 -19.56 7.83
CA MET A 59 -3.54 -18.84 8.34
C MET A 59 -3.75 -17.32 8.36
N SER A 60 -4.46 -16.76 7.39
CA SER A 60 -4.84 -15.35 7.37
C SER A 60 -5.78 -15.00 8.55
N LEU A 61 -6.80 -15.82 8.81
CA LEU A 61 -7.71 -15.59 9.95
C LEU A 61 -7.01 -15.74 11.30
N VAL A 62 -6.13 -16.73 11.43
CA VAL A 62 -5.28 -16.90 12.64
C VAL A 62 -4.36 -15.70 12.82
N GLY A 63 -3.72 -15.23 11.75
CA GLY A 63 -2.89 -14.02 11.77
C GLY A 63 -3.66 -12.80 12.23
N LEU A 64 -4.87 -12.59 11.72
CA LEU A 64 -5.74 -11.49 12.16
C LEU A 64 -6.08 -11.58 13.65
N ALA A 65 -6.44 -12.77 14.13
CA ALA A 65 -6.71 -12.98 15.56
C ALA A 65 -5.49 -12.69 16.44
N VAL A 66 -4.29 -13.09 15.99
CA VAL A 66 -3.03 -12.82 16.67
C VAL A 66 -2.72 -11.31 16.69
N ILE A 67 -2.90 -10.59 15.57
CA ILE A 67 -2.70 -9.14 15.52
C ILE A 67 -3.61 -8.44 16.52
N ILE A 68 -4.89 -8.76 16.54
CA ILE A 68 -5.86 -8.19 17.50
C ILE A 68 -5.45 -8.49 18.95
N GLY A 69 -4.97 -9.70 19.20
CA GLY A 69 -4.48 -10.10 20.53
C GLY A 69 -3.24 -9.30 20.97
N LEU A 70 -2.25 -9.17 20.09
CA LEU A 70 -1.02 -8.43 20.36
C LEU A 70 -1.27 -6.92 20.51
N GLU A 71 -2.21 -6.37 19.75
CA GLU A 71 -2.61 -4.97 19.87
C GLU A 71 -3.25 -4.69 21.25
N LYS A 72 -4.16 -5.57 21.71
CA LYS A 72 -4.74 -5.47 23.07
C LYS A 72 -3.67 -5.56 24.17
N LEU A 73 -2.65 -6.37 23.96
CA LEU A 73 -1.51 -6.51 24.87
C LEU A 73 -0.50 -5.35 24.73
N LYS A 74 -0.74 -4.41 23.80
CA LYS A 74 0.14 -3.27 23.52
C LYS A 74 1.58 -3.67 23.19
N VAL A 75 1.76 -4.82 22.51
CA VAL A 75 3.07 -5.31 22.08
C VAL A 75 3.54 -4.46 20.90
N PRO A 76 4.68 -3.75 21.00
CA PRO A 76 5.20 -2.97 19.89
C PRO A 76 5.62 -3.90 18.75
N GLY A 77 5.22 -3.54 17.51
CA GLY A 77 5.55 -4.35 16.32
C GLY A 77 4.73 -5.64 16.19
N GLY A 78 3.57 -5.76 16.85
CA GLY A 78 2.72 -6.94 16.81
C GLY A 78 2.39 -7.41 15.39
N ILE A 79 2.14 -6.49 14.46
CA ILE A 79 1.91 -6.80 13.04
C ILE A 79 3.13 -7.51 12.43
N LEU A 80 4.32 -6.94 12.61
CA LEU A 80 5.56 -7.52 12.08
C LEU A 80 5.84 -8.89 12.68
N LEU A 81 5.65 -9.06 13.99
CA LEU A 81 5.80 -10.35 14.68
C LEU A 81 4.83 -11.39 14.11
N THR A 82 3.61 -11.01 13.82
CA THR A 82 2.62 -11.89 13.19
C THR A 82 3.02 -12.28 11.78
N ILE A 83 3.45 -11.33 10.95
CA ILE A 83 3.93 -11.61 9.60
C ILE A 83 5.08 -12.61 9.64
N ILE A 84 6.08 -12.39 10.50
CA ILE A 84 7.21 -13.30 10.65
C ILE A 84 6.75 -14.68 11.12
N GLY A 85 5.89 -14.75 12.14
CA GLY A 85 5.38 -16.01 12.68
C GLY A 85 4.60 -16.81 11.64
N VAL A 86 3.68 -16.19 10.93
CA VAL A 86 2.88 -16.83 9.87
C VAL A 86 3.78 -17.24 8.70
N SER A 87 4.79 -16.44 8.33
CA SER A 87 5.74 -16.79 7.27
C SER A 87 6.59 -18.00 7.65
N ILE A 88 7.04 -18.11 8.90
CA ILE A 88 7.77 -19.30 9.39
C ILE A 88 6.88 -20.54 9.31
N ILE A 89 5.62 -20.45 9.74
CA ILE A 89 4.66 -21.55 9.62
C ILE A 89 4.46 -21.91 8.15
N GLY A 90 4.31 -20.91 7.27
CA GLY A 90 4.21 -21.11 5.83
C GLY A 90 5.42 -21.84 5.25
N LEU A 91 6.63 -21.46 5.64
CA LEU A 91 7.86 -22.11 5.18
C LEU A 91 7.92 -23.61 5.57
N ILE A 92 7.28 -24.00 6.68
CA ILE A 92 7.26 -25.39 7.16
C ILE A 92 6.16 -26.20 6.48
N PHE A 93 4.98 -25.62 6.28
CA PHE A 93 3.79 -26.36 5.87
C PHE A 93 3.32 -26.10 4.44
N ASP A 94 3.76 -25.00 3.79
CA ASP A 94 3.36 -24.65 2.44
C ASP A 94 4.51 -24.92 1.44
N PRO A 95 4.36 -25.92 0.55
CA PRO A 95 5.40 -26.23 -0.46
C PRO A 95 5.69 -25.08 -1.43
N ASN A 96 4.79 -24.09 -1.54
CA ASN A 96 4.99 -22.97 -2.45
C ASN A 96 5.90 -21.87 -1.84
N VAL A 97 6.10 -21.91 -0.51
CA VAL A 97 7.00 -20.98 0.20
C VAL A 97 8.40 -21.61 0.24
N HIS A 98 9.34 -21.05 -0.49
CA HIS A 98 10.70 -21.56 -0.56
C HIS A 98 11.73 -20.46 -0.46
N PHE A 99 12.87 -20.79 0.07
CA PHE A 99 14.01 -19.90 0.17
C PHE A 99 14.74 -19.79 -1.18
N SER A 100 14.66 -18.62 -1.82
CA SER A 100 15.27 -18.35 -3.13
C SER A 100 16.62 -17.64 -3.05
N GLY A 101 17.12 -17.38 -1.83
CA GLY A 101 18.34 -16.61 -1.59
C GLY A 101 18.08 -15.37 -0.74
N ILE A 102 19.16 -14.69 -0.36
CA ILE A 102 19.09 -13.47 0.47
C ILE A 102 19.23 -12.23 -0.41
N PHE A 103 20.01 -12.29 -1.46
CA PHE A 103 20.42 -11.13 -2.24
C PHE A 103 20.14 -11.31 -3.71
N ALA A 104 19.57 -10.30 -4.35
CA ALA A 104 19.47 -10.22 -5.80
C ALA A 104 19.77 -8.80 -6.27
N MET A 105 20.34 -8.68 -7.47
CA MET A 105 20.49 -7.38 -8.12
C MET A 105 19.14 -6.93 -8.65
N PRO A 106 18.69 -5.71 -8.31
CA PRO A 106 17.48 -5.15 -8.88
C PRO A 106 17.59 -5.05 -10.40
N SER A 107 16.57 -5.51 -11.11
CA SER A 107 16.48 -5.36 -12.57
C SER A 107 15.56 -4.19 -12.91
N LEU A 108 16.00 -3.34 -13.82
CA LEU A 108 15.18 -2.28 -14.42
C LEU A 108 14.64 -2.70 -15.79
N SER A 109 14.55 -4.00 -16.01
CA SER A 109 14.00 -4.58 -17.23
C SER A 109 12.80 -5.47 -16.90
N ASP A 110 11.87 -5.57 -17.84
CA ASP A 110 10.75 -6.51 -17.78
C ASP A 110 11.22 -7.96 -18.01
N ASP A 111 10.30 -8.93 -17.87
CA ASP A 111 10.58 -10.35 -18.10
C ASP A 111 11.00 -10.65 -19.57
N LYS A 112 10.78 -9.72 -20.49
CA LYS A 112 11.16 -9.80 -21.90
C LYS A 112 12.49 -9.11 -22.21
N GLY A 113 13.15 -8.53 -21.20
CA GLY A 113 14.42 -7.83 -21.35
C GLY A 113 14.32 -6.39 -21.84
N ASN A 114 13.11 -5.82 -21.95
CA ASN A 114 12.92 -4.42 -22.32
C ASN A 114 13.18 -3.51 -21.11
N SER A 115 13.82 -2.37 -21.33
CA SER A 115 14.02 -1.38 -20.26
C SER A 115 12.68 -0.83 -19.77
N LEU A 116 12.47 -0.81 -18.47
CA LEU A 116 11.33 -0.16 -17.82
C LEU A 116 11.49 1.37 -17.78
N ILE A 117 12.75 1.85 -17.79
CA ILE A 117 13.03 3.28 -17.73
C ILE A 117 12.56 3.96 -19.02
N GLY A 118 11.70 4.96 -18.86
CA GLY A 118 11.16 5.73 -19.97
C GLY A 118 10.13 5.00 -20.85
N SER A 119 9.66 3.82 -20.44
CA SER A 119 8.65 3.02 -21.17
C SER A 119 7.21 3.57 -21.06
N LEU A 120 7.05 4.88 -20.87
CA LEU A 120 5.76 5.53 -20.74
C LEU A 120 5.01 5.56 -22.09
N ASP A 121 3.82 5.00 -22.11
CA ASP A 121 2.87 5.15 -23.22
C ASP A 121 1.80 6.20 -22.91
N ILE A 122 2.17 7.47 -23.04
CA ILE A 122 1.27 8.60 -22.78
C ILE A 122 0.12 8.61 -23.79
N VAL A 123 0.39 8.26 -25.04
CA VAL A 123 -0.62 8.25 -26.11
C VAL A 123 -1.64 7.15 -25.87
N GLY A 124 -1.18 5.95 -25.49
CA GLY A 124 -2.06 4.86 -25.11
C GLY A 124 -2.93 5.18 -23.90
N ALA A 125 -2.37 5.87 -22.91
CA ALA A 125 -3.12 6.32 -21.72
C ALA A 125 -4.23 7.34 -22.03
N LEU A 126 -4.11 8.09 -23.11
CA LEU A 126 -5.12 9.06 -23.59
C LEU A 126 -6.16 8.43 -24.53
N ASN A 127 -6.06 7.14 -24.82
CA ASN A 127 -7.04 6.44 -25.62
C ASN A 127 -8.43 6.51 -24.95
N PRO A 128 -9.52 6.83 -25.70
CA PRO A 128 -10.87 6.94 -25.14
C PRO A 128 -11.37 5.71 -24.37
N VAL A 129 -10.87 4.52 -24.70
CA VAL A 129 -11.23 3.27 -23.99
C VAL A 129 -10.55 3.18 -22.62
N VAL A 130 -9.31 3.68 -22.51
CA VAL A 130 -8.50 3.59 -21.29
C VAL A 130 -8.65 4.83 -20.40
N LEU A 131 -8.95 5.97 -21.00
CA LEU A 131 -9.02 7.28 -20.34
C LEU A 131 -9.94 7.30 -19.10
N PRO A 132 -11.15 6.69 -19.09
CA PRO A 132 -11.96 6.65 -17.87
C PRO A 132 -11.27 5.96 -16.71
N SER A 133 -10.54 4.87 -16.96
CA SER A 133 -9.77 4.16 -15.93
C SER A 133 -8.60 5.02 -15.41
N VAL A 134 -7.90 5.71 -16.31
CA VAL A 134 -6.82 6.64 -15.94
C VAL A 134 -7.37 7.77 -15.06
N LEU A 135 -8.49 8.37 -15.44
CA LEU A 135 -9.12 9.44 -14.64
C LEU A 135 -9.58 8.92 -13.26
N ALA A 136 -10.15 7.73 -13.20
CA ALA A 136 -10.54 7.10 -11.94
C ALA A 136 -9.32 6.88 -11.02
N LEU A 137 -8.22 6.36 -11.56
CA LEU A 137 -6.97 6.17 -10.80
C LEU A 137 -6.37 7.50 -10.33
N VAL A 138 -6.38 8.53 -11.18
CA VAL A 138 -5.90 9.88 -10.80
C VAL A 138 -6.76 10.45 -9.67
N MET A 139 -8.09 10.34 -9.76
CA MET A 139 -8.98 10.81 -8.69
C MET A 139 -8.75 10.04 -7.39
N THR A 140 -8.64 8.73 -7.46
CA THR A 140 -8.33 7.89 -6.29
C THR A 140 -7.02 8.33 -5.64
N ALA A 141 -5.94 8.50 -6.41
CA ALA A 141 -4.65 8.94 -5.90
C ALA A 141 -4.71 10.35 -5.26
N VAL A 142 -5.51 11.27 -5.82
CA VAL A 142 -5.69 12.61 -5.25
C VAL A 142 -6.39 12.55 -3.90
N PHE A 143 -7.46 11.77 -3.78
CA PHE A 143 -8.22 11.66 -2.53
C PHE A 143 -7.44 10.89 -1.48
N ASP A 144 -6.79 9.79 -1.85
CA ASP A 144 -5.96 8.98 -0.96
C ASP A 144 -4.82 9.81 -0.37
N ALA A 145 -4.00 10.44 -1.21
CA ALA A 145 -2.92 11.31 -0.75
C ALA A 145 -3.42 12.45 0.14
N THR A 146 -4.56 13.05 -0.20
CA THR A 146 -5.13 14.15 0.58
C THR A 146 -5.57 13.68 1.97
N GLY A 147 -6.25 12.54 2.06
CA GLY A 147 -6.71 11.94 3.32
C GLY A 147 -5.54 11.52 4.20
N THR A 148 -4.60 10.78 3.64
CA THR A 148 -3.44 10.24 4.35
C THR A 148 -2.49 11.34 4.84
N ILE A 149 -2.15 12.33 4.00
CA ILE A 149 -1.32 13.47 4.41
C ILE A 149 -1.99 14.22 5.57
N ARG A 150 -3.31 14.43 5.51
CA ARG A 150 -4.04 15.10 6.59
C ARG A 150 -4.03 14.31 7.89
N ALA A 151 -4.24 13.01 7.83
CA ALA A 151 -4.23 12.12 8.99
C ALA A 151 -2.85 12.11 9.68
N VAL A 152 -1.79 11.90 8.90
CA VAL A 152 -0.41 11.87 9.40
C VAL A 152 0.03 13.25 9.92
N ALA A 153 -0.31 14.33 9.22
CA ALA A 153 0.01 15.70 9.66
C ALA A 153 -0.71 16.05 10.97
N GLY A 154 -1.97 15.61 11.13
CA GLY A 154 -2.71 15.79 12.38
C GLY A 154 -2.02 15.10 13.55
N GLN A 155 -1.59 13.86 13.38
CA GLN A 155 -0.87 13.11 14.41
C GLN A 155 0.52 13.69 14.72
N ALA A 156 1.19 14.24 13.71
CA ALA A 156 2.47 14.92 13.87
C ALA A 156 2.39 16.32 14.50
N ASN A 157 1.17 16.85 14.75
CA ASN A 157 0.89 18.22 15.16
C ASN A 157 1.39 19.26 14.13
N LEU A 158 1.24 18.95 12.85
CA LEU A 158 1.58 19.83 11.72
C LEU A 158 0.34 20.49 11.10
N LEU A 159 -0.68 20.72 11.90
CA LEU A 159 -1.84 21.52 11.54
C LEU A 159 -1.70 22.91 12.16
N ASP A 160 -2.14 23.93 11.44
CA ASP A 160 -2.24 25.30 11.94
C ASP A 160 -3.51 25.49 12.81
N LYS A 161 -3.72 26.71 13.30
CA LYS A 161 -4.86 27.06 14.16
C LYS A 161 -6.21 26.89 13.46
N ASP A 162 -6.23 26.95 12.14
CA ASP A 162 -7.42 26.79 11.31
C ASP A 162 -7.60 25.32 10.85
N GLY A 163 -6.80 24.40 11.37
CA GLY A 163 -6.83 22.98 11.01
C GLY A 163 -6.29 22.68 9.62
N GLN A 164 -5.56 23.62 9.01
CA GLN A 164 -4.92 23.44 7.72
C GLN A 164 -3.53 22.81 7.88
N ILE A 165 -3.10 22.02 6.91
CA ILE A 165 -1.78 21.39 6.93
C ILE A 165 -0.70 22.45 6.67
N ILE A 166 0.23 22.59 7.59
CA ILE A 166 1.39 23.45 7.42
C ILE A 166 2.19 22.98 6.20
N ASN A 167 2.37 23.86 5.22
CA ASN A 167 2.98 23.54 3.92
C ASN A 167 2.24 22.45 3.10
N GLY A 168 0.95 22.24 3.30
CA GLY A 168 0.18 21.19 2.61
C GLY A 168 0.30 21.23 1.08
N GLY A 169 0.37 22.44 0.49
CA GLY A 169 0.60 22.59 -0.95
C GLY A 169 1.96 22.01 -1.42
N LYS A 170 3.02 22.18 -0.60
CA LYS A 170 4.34 21.60 -0.90
C LYS A 170 4.31 20.06 -0.78
N ALA A 171 3.65 19.53 0.25
CA ALA A 171 3.50 18.10 0.45
C ALA A 171 2.79 17.45 -0.75
N LEU A 172 1.67 18.02 -1.21
CA LEU A 172 0.96 17.53 -2.41
C LEU A 172 1.80 17.65 -3.70
N THR A 173 2.63 18.68 -3.83
CA THR A 173 3.51 18.82 -5.00
C THR A 173 4.58 17.74 -4.98
N THR A 174 5.18 17.47 -3.80
CA THR A 174 6.17 16.40 -3.64
C THR A 174 5.58 15.03 -3.98
N ASP A 175 4.38 14.74 -3.48
CA ASP A 175 3.65 13.50 -3.80
C ASP A 175 3.41 13.35 -5.32
N SER A 176 2.99 14.44 -5.98
CA SER A 176 2.79 14.41 -7.43
C SER A 176 4.10 14.21 -8.20
N LEU A 177 5.19 14.86 -7.79
CA LEU A 177 6.49 14.71 -8.42
C LEU A 177 7.07 13.31 -8.22
N SER A 178 6.87 12.71 -7.04
CA SER A 178 7.31 11.33 -6.79
C SER A 178 6.56 10.34 -7.69
N SER A 179 5.26 10.54 -7.92
CA SER A 179 4.49 9.72 -8.86
C SER A 179 4.94 9.86 -10.31
N VAL A 180 5.31 11.08 -10.75
CA VAL A 180 5.91 11.31 -12.08
C VAL A 180 7.25 10.58 -12.18
N PHE A 181 8.11 10.71 -11.17
CA PHE A 181 9.39 10.02 -11.14
C PHE A 181 9.23 8.49 -11.16
N SER A 182 8.28 7.95 -10.40
CA SER A 182 7.97 6.51 -10.41
C SER A 182 7.58 6.05 -11.82
N GLY A 183 6.72 6.79 -12.53
CA GLY A 183 6.36 6.47 -13.91
C GLY A 183 7.58 6.50 -14.85
N LEU A 184 8.50 7.45 -14.69
CA LEU A 184 9.70 7.54 -15.52
C LEU A 184 10.63 6.34 -15.33
N VAL A 185 10.71 5.76 -14.14
CA VAL A 185 11.51 4.55 -13.88
C VAL A 185 10.74 3.25 -14.11
N GLY A 186 9.49 3.34 -14.61
CA GLY A 186 8.65 2.17 -14.91
C GLY A 186 8.01 1.52 -13.68
N ALA A 187 7.93 2.25 -12.56
CA ALA A 187 7.29 1.80 -11.34
C ALA A 187 5.85 2.31 -11.24
N ALA A 188 5.05 1.67 -10.38
CA ALA A 188 3.73 2.15 -10.02
C ALA A 188 3.82 3.55 -9.35
N PRO A 189 2.76 4.39 -9.45
CA PRO A 189 2.75 5.69 -8.80
C PRO A 189 3.06 5.58 -7.31
N ALA A 190 3.97 6.43 -6.83
CA ALA A 190 4.26 6.50 -5.41
C ALA A 190 3.04 7.04 -4.65
N ALA A 191 2.68 6.41 -3.56
CA ALA A 191 1.60 6.83 -2.68
C ALA A 191 2.13 7.09 -1.27
N VAL A 192 1.47 8.02 -0.58
CA VAL A 192 1.77 8.29 0.83
C VAL A 192 1.20 7.17 1.71
N TYR A 193 1.99 6.64 2.61
CA TYR A 193 1.59 5.55 3.51
C TYR A 193 0.97 6.08 4.79
N ILE A 194 -0.17 5.51 5.18
CA ILE A 194 -0.81 5.80 6.48
C ILE A 194 0.06 5.28 7.64
N GLU A 195 0.86 4.25 7.39
CA GLU A 195 1.82 3.67 8.33
C GLU A 195 2.91 4.66 8.75
N SER A 196 3.12 5.75 8.01
CA SER A 196 3.94 6.90 8.42
C SER A 196 3.48 7.47 9.76
N ALA A 197 2.23 7.25 10.13
CA ALA A 197 1.68 7.59 11.43
C ALA A 197 2.44 6.93 12.59
N ALA A 198 2.87 5.68 12.42
CA ALA A 198 3.69 4.98 13.42
C ALA A 198 5.07 5.65 13.60
N GLY A 199 5.69 6.09 12.51
CA GLY A 199 6.93 6.84 12.55
C GLY A 199 6.80 8.18 13.26
N THR A 200 5.70 8.92 13.03
CA THR A 200 5.42 10.19 13.71
C THR A 200 5.11 9.99 15.18
N ALA A 201 4.41 8.93 15.55
CA ALA A 201 4.15 8.54 16.94
C ALA A 201 5.45 8.21 17.70
N ALA A 202 6.43 7.59 17.02
CA ALA A 202 7.76 7.33 17.56
C ALA A 202 8.64 8.59 17.65
N GLY A 203 8.15 9.77 17.24
CA GLY A 203 8.86 11.05 17.32
C GLY A 203 9.51 11.51 16.01
N GLY A 204 9.34 10.79 14.90
CA GLY A 204 9.86 11.15 13.58
C GLY A 204 9.03 12.25 12.94
N LYS A 205 9.47 13.50 13.03
CA LYS A 205 8.73 14.69 12.53
C LYS A 205 9.51 15.52 11.52
N THR A 206 10.66 15.05 11.09
CA THR A 206 11.56 15.81 10.19
C THR A 206 11.75 15.08 8.87
N GLY A 207 12.21 15.82 7.85
CA GLY A 207 12.58 15.23 6.55
C GLY A 207 13.68 14.16 6.65
N LEU A 208 14.49 14.17 7.71
CA LEU A 208 15.50 13.14 7.94
C LEU A 208 14.86 11.76 8.14
N THR A 209 13.72 11.69 8.83
CA THR A 209 12.95 10.44 8.98
C THR A 209 12.55 9.87 7.60
N ALA A 210 12.03 10.72 6.72
CA ALA A 210 11.64 10.31 5.36
C ALA A 210 12.85 9.86 4.53
N VAL A 211 13.99 10.55 4.64
CA VAL A 211 15.24 10.16 3.96
C VAL A 211 15.73 8.81 4.46
N THR A 212 15.71 8.59 5.78
CA THR A 212 16.12 7.30 6.37
C THR A 212 15.23 6.16 5.87
N VAL A 213 13.92 6.35 5.84
CA VAL A 213 12.97 5.36 5.30
C VAL A 213 13.25 5.11 3.82
N GLY A 214 13.50 6.16 3.02
CA GLY A 214 13.84 6.01 1.61
C GLY A 214 15.13 5.20 1.39
N VAL A 215 16.17 5.45 2.19
CA VAL A 215 17.42 4.66 2.14
C VAL A 215 17.16 3.20 2.51
N LEU A 216 16.35 2.94 3.54
CA LEU A 216 15.99 1.56 3.93
C LEU A 216 15.22 0.86 2.82
N PHE A 217 14.29 1.52 2.12
CA PHE A 217 13.62 0.94 0.95
C PHE A 217 14.60 0.59 -0.17
N LEU A 218 15.58 1.45 -0.45
CA LEU A 218 16.61 1.14 -1.44
C LEU A 218 17.46 -0.07 -1.03
N LEU A 219 17.77 -0.23 0.25
CA LEU A 219 18.49 -1.41 0.74
C LEU A 219 17.65 -2.69 0.64
N ILE A 220 16.35 -2.61 0.98
CA ILE A 220 15.42 -3.75 0.88
C ILE A 220 15.27 -4.21 -0.57
N LEU A 221 15.45 -3.34 -1.55
CA LEU A 221 15.40 -3.71 -2.97
C LEU A 221 16.39 -4.83 -3.32
N PHE A 222 17.57 -4.82 -2.69
CA PHE A 222 18.56 -5.90 -2.85
C PHE A 222 18.18 -7.18 -2.10
N LEU A 223 17.28 -7.09 -1.15
CA LEU A 223 16.75 -8.22 -0.38
C LEU A 223 15.45 -8.77 -0.98
N SER A 224 15.14 -8.41 -2.22
CA SER A 224 13.89 -8.84 -2.89
C SER A 224 13.64 -10.36 -2.87
N PRO A 225 14.63 -11.28 -2.90
CA PRO A 225 14.36 -12.70 -2.77
C PRO A 225 13.73 -13.11 -1.44
N LEU A 226 13.93 -12.33 -0.37
CA LEU A 226 13.29 -12.59 0.91
C LEU A 226 11.77 -12.37 0.87
N SER A 227 11.25 -11.62 -0.12
CA SER A 227 9.80 -11.44 -0.29
C SER A 227 9.08 -12.76 -0.60
N TYR A 228 9.76 -13.73 -1.22
CA TYR A 228 9.19 -15.07 -1.47
C TYR A 228 8.98 -15.88 -0.18
N LEU A 229 9.62 -15.49 0.93
CA LEU A 229 9.38 -16.09 2.25
C LEU A 229 8.13 -15.55 2.93
N VAL A 230 7.59 -14.43 2.43
CA VAL A 230 6.41 -13.78 3.00
C VAL A 230 5.21 -14.04 2.09
N PRO A 231 4.45 -15.10 2.34
CA PRO A 231 3.29 -15.42 1.51
C PRO A 231 2.16 -14.41 1.70
N ALA A 232 1.27 -14.32 0.72
CA ALA A 232 0.15 -13.37 0.74
C ALA A 232 -0.75 -13.51 2.00
N TYR A 233 -0.92 -14.73 2.51
CA TYR A 233 -1.71 -14.98 3.71
C TYR A 233 -1.03 -14.52 5.02
N ALA A 234 0.26 -14.15 4.99
CA ALA A 234 0.94 -13.54 6.13
C ALA A 234 0.74 -12.02 6.19
N THR A 235 0.47 -11.39 5.05
CA THR A 235 0.28 -9.94 4.93
C THR A 235 -1.19 -9.54 4.75
N ALA A 236 -2.09 -10.48 4.49
CA ALA A 236 -3.52 -10.24 4.31
C ALA A 236 -4.26 -9.83 5.60
N PRO A 237 -3.87 -10.30 6.80
CA PRO A 237 -4.49 -9.84 8.05
C PRO A 237 -4.33 -8.37 8.27
#